data_0472946d9ab4b853f67e3fd31b3d4fa5
#
_entry.id   0472946d9ab4b853f67e3fd31b3d4fa5
#
_cell.length_a   1.000
_cell.length_b   1.000
_cell.length_c   1.000
_cell.angle_alpha   90.00
_cell.angle_beta   90.00
_cell.angle_gamma   90.00
#
_symmetry.space_group_name_H-M   'P 1'
#
loop_
_entity.id
_entity.type
_entity.pdbx_description
1 polymer ?
#
loop_
_entity_poly.entity_id
_entity_poly.type
_entity_poly.pdbx_seq_one_letter_code
_entity_poly.pdbx_strand_id
1 'polypeptide(L)'
;MADRKDLIKELTDRLEEGVRDVFESGRYEEYLRVMSKFHHYSYRNILLIQMQKPDATRVAGYETWKKKFGRQVNKGEKAIKILAPAPYKTKKEMEVIDQITHKPMKRPDGSTVTEEVEVTIPAFRVANVFDIAQTSGRPLPTLFDNIEGDVKGFERFFRAVKDISPVPIEFEQLTNSDGYYHQTEKRIALREGMSERQTAAAVIHEVSHATLHALDMEHLQESLKELGKDQRTMEVEAESIAYVVCQHYGIETGENSFGYIAMWSKDRSLPELQASLKVIRDTASDIIGKIDERIRELELVEEMDKENTLLTGSESMYGIYQIAEGSAMDAFAFMGLDFVEEQGLTVCREDYRLVYSGILGPEDTLEGIYEKFNLERPEDFRGHSLSVSDVVLIHDGEQNTAHYVNSFGFRKLRDFLKGRDEQVIDESMTACSNGAKHITETEHLGTGRVKETIKDPVHEKSNDIGERDLNAAHKSVGLDELPDAQIKDKSINERPSREKARHKRQSKRKAR
;
A
#
# COMPACT_ATOMS: atom_id res chain seq x y z
N MET A 1 -34.80 -6.91 5.31
CA MET A 1 -33.79 -6.69 6.39
C MET A 1 -33.34 -8.00 7.03
N ALA A 2 -34.18 -9.00 7.20
CA ALA A 2 -33.80 -10.33 7.71
C ALA A 2 -32.71 -10.98 6.85
N ASP A 3 -32.90 -11.02 5.55
CA ASP A 3 -32.00 -11.63 4.55
C ASP A 3 -30.54 -11.09 4.59
N ARG A 4 -30.34 -9.81 4.95
CA ARG A 4 -28.99 -9.20 5.07
C ARG A 4 -28.26 -9.59 6.36
N LYS A 5 -29.00 -9.72 7.46
CA LYS A 5 -28.43 -10.17 8.75
C LYS A 5 -28.05 -11.64 8.68
N ASP A 6 -28.90 -12.43 8.03
CA ASP A 6 -28.67 -13.86 7.86
C ASP A 6 -27.43 -14.13 7.00
N LEU A 7 -27.21 -13.35 5.93
CA LEU A 7 -26.00 -13.46 5.09
C LEU A 7 -24.72 -13.05 5.82
N ILE A 8 -24.76 -11.98 6.63
CA ILE A 8 -23.60 -11.59 7.46
C ILE A 8 -23.28 -12.70 8.46
N LYS A 9 -24.29 -13.26 9.11
CA LYS A 9 -24.12 -14.36 10.05
C LYS A 9 -23.52 -15.59 9.36
N GLU A 10 -24.05 -16.00 8.21
CA GLU A 10 -23.51 -17.12 7.41
C GLU A 10 -22.02 -16.90 7.08
N LEU A 11 -21.64 -15.68 6.64
CA LEU A 11 -20.25 -15.36 6.34
C LEU A 11 -19.37 -15.39 7.60
N THR A 12 -19.90 -14.96 8.75
CA THR A 12 -19.17 -14.99 10.03
C THR A 12 -18.97 -16.42 10.52
N ASP A 13 -20.01 -17.25 10.46
CA ASP A 13 -19.93 -18.67 10.85
C ASP A 13 -18.90 -19.43 9.96
N ARG A 14 -18.90 -19.16 8.66
CA ARG A 14 -17.90 -19.69 7.71
C ARG A 14 -16.49 -19.19 8.00
N LEU A 15 -16.32 -17.96 8.47
CA LEU A 15 -15.01 -17.44 8.85
C LEU A 15 -14.42 -18.16 10.06
N GLU A 16 -15.23 -18.48 11.07
CA GLU A 16 -14.76 -19.23 12.24
C GLU A 16 -14.30 -20.63 11.86
N GLU A 17 -15.06 -21.33 11.00
CA GLU A 17 -14.67 -22.61 10.43
C GLU A 17 -13.39 -22.50 9.59
N GLY A 18 -13.32 -21.47 8.72
CA GLY A 18 -12.17 -21.23 7.86
C GLY A 18 -10.88 -20.92 8.62
N VAL A 19 -10.94 -20.19 9.75
CA VAL A 19 -9.77 -19.96 10.61
C VAL A 19 -9.24 -21.30 11.16
N ARG A 20 -10.11 -22.17 11.63
CA ARG A 20 -9.68 -23.50 12.11
C ARG A 20 -9.11 -24.35 10.99
N ASP A 21 -9.76 -24.38 9.83
CA ASP A 21 -9.34 -25.15 8.66
C ASP A 21 -7.93 -24.75 8.18
N VAL A 22 -7.62 -23.45 8.18
CA VAL A 22 -6.29 -22.94 7.81
C VAL A 22 -5.19 -23.53 8.69
N PHE A 23 -5.41 -23.62 10.00
CA PHE A 23 -4.42 -24.14 10.93
C PHE A 23 -4.41 -25.67 11.05
N GLU A 24 -5.56 -26.34 10.87
CA GLU A 24 -5.71 -27.79 11.04
C GLU A 24 -5.40 -28.57 9.77
N SER A 25 -5.70 -28.02 8.60
CA SER A 25 -5.60 -28.71 7.30
C SER A 25 -4.23 -28.62 6.60
N GLY A 26 -3.26 -27.89 7.17
CA GLY A 26 -1.98 -27.62 6.51
C GLY A 26 -2.05 -26.59 5.38
N ARG A 27 -3.15 -25.83 5.27
CA ARG A 27 -3.34 -24.75 4.28
C ARG A 27 -2.76 -23.41 4.73
N TYR A 28 -1.98 -23.40 5.80
CA TYR A 28 -1.46 -22.17 6.37
C TYR A 28 -0.58 -21.40 5.39
N GLU A 29 0.36 -22.08 4.75
CA GLU A 29 1.23 -21.48 3.75
C GLU A 29 0.44 -20.92 2.55
N GLU A 30 -0.56 -21.67 2.08
CA GLU A 30 -1.44 -21.19 1.00
C GLU A 30 -2.19 -19.92 1.41
N TYR A 31 -2.67 -19.87 2.65
CA TYR A 31 -3.31 -18.67 3.19
C TYR A 31 -2.35 -17.47 3.26
N LEU A 32 -1.10 -17.67 3.73
CA LEU A 32 -0.09 -16.60 3.75
C LEU A 32 0.27 -16.12 2.33
N ARG A 33 0.30 -17.04 1.35
CA ARG A 33 0.50 -16.69 -0.06
C ARG A 33 -0.65 -15.85 -0.63
N VAL A 34 -1.89 -16.13 -0.23
CA VAL A 34 -3.03 -15.28 -0.57
C VAL A 34 -2.93 -13.93 0.16
N MET A 35 -2.51 -13.93 1.43
CA MET A 35 -2.31 -12.72 2.20
C MET A 35 -1.28 -11.78 1.55
N SER A 36 -0.18 -12.30 0.99
CA SER A 36 0.83 -11.46 0.30
C SER A 36 0.26 -10.67 -0.89
N LYS A 37 -0.76 -11.22 -1.57
CA LYS A 37 -1.44 -10.55 -2.69
C LYS A 37 -2.50 -9.54 -2.22
N PHE A 38 -3.10 -9.78 -1.06
CA PHE A 38 -4.25 -9.04 -0.53
C PHE A 38 -3.99 -8.42 0.85
N HIS A 39 -2.74 -8.12 1.19
CA HIS A 39 -2.32 -7.62 2.50
C HIS A 39 -3.08 -6.35 2.96
N HIS A 40 -3.60 -5.55 2.02
CA HIS A 40 -4.42 -4.36 2.30
C HIS A 40 -5.89 -4.68 2.67
N TYR A 41 -6.34 -5.94 2.53
CA TYR A 41 -7.62 -6.40 3.07
C TYR A 41 -7.46 -6.91 4.51
N SER A 42 -8.54 -6.87 5.31
CA SER A 42 -8.53 -7.52 6.62
C SER A 42 -8.31 -9.04 6.49
N TYR A 43 -7.73 -9.66 7.51
CA TYR A 43 -7.50 -11.11 7.52
C TYR A 43 -8.80 -11.91 7.24
N ARG A 44 -9.95 -11.40 7.71
CA ARG A 44 -11.27 -11.97 7.46
C ARG A 44 -11.65 -11.94 5.98
N ASN A 45 -11.40 -10.82 5.32
CA ASN A 45 -11.68 -10.68 3.90
C ASN A 45 -10.70 -11.48 3.04
N ILE A 46 -9.45 -11.59 3.41
CA ILE A 46 -8.46 -12.48 2.76
C ILE A 46 -8.98 -13.92 2.78
N LEU A 47 -9.43 -14.38 3.94
CA LEU A 47 -10.00 -15.71 4.10
C LEU A 47 -11.27 -15.92 3.26
N LEU A 48 -12.18 -14.93 3.25
CA LEU A 48 -13.39 -14.98 2.40
C LEU A 48 -13.07 -15.02 0.91
N ILE A 49 -12.03 -14.29 0.47
CA ILE A 49 -11.56 -14.31 -0.93
C ILE A 49 -11.02 -15.69 -1.25
N GLN A 50 -10.11 -16.23 -0.44
CA GLN A 50 -9.49 -17.55 -0.63
C GLN A 50 -10.54 -18.67 -0.71
N MET A 51 -11.51 -18.67 0.21
CA MET A 51 -12.57 -19.69 0.24
C MET A 51 -13.51 -19.67 -0.97
N GLN A 52 -13.71 -18.50 -1.59
CA GLN A 52 -14.62 -18.34 -2.73
C GLN A 52 -13.91 -18.39 -4.08
N LYS A 53 -12.64 -17.96 -4.12
CA LYS A 53 -11.81 -17.93 -5.34
C LYS A 53 -10.33 -18.07 -4.97
N PRO A 54 -9.82 -19.30 -4.75
CA PRO A 54 -8.44 -19.54 -4.32
C PRO A 54 -7.37 -19.03 -5.28
N ASP A 55 -7.69 -18.99 -6.57
CA ASP A 55 -6.85 -18.50 -7.66
C ASP A 55 -6.91 -16.98 -7.88
N ALA A 56 -7.64 -16.23 -7.02
CA ALA A 56 -7.71 -14.79 -7.13
C ALA A 56 -6.32 -14.14 -7.03
N THR A 57 -6.11 -13.10 -7.85
CA THR A 57 -4.85 -12.36 -7.90
C THR A 57 -5.02 -10.89 -7.59
N ARG A 58 -6.13 -10.28 -8.01
CA ARG A 58 -6.42 -8.87 -7.80
C ARG A 58 -7.93 -8.63 -7.80
N VAL A 59 -8.50 -8.20 -6.67
CA VAL A 59 -9.95 -8.01 -6.56
C VAL A 59 -10.33 -6.55 -6.34
N ALA A 60 -11.43 -6.13 -6.97
CA ALA A 60 -12.01 -4.81 -6.78
C ALA A 60 -13.53 -4.83 -6.99
N GLY A 61 -14.21 -3.78 -6.52
CA GLY A 61 -15.64 -3.58 -6.76
C GLY A 61 -15.94 -3.30 -8.24
N TYR A 62 -17.17 -3.57 -8.67
CA TYR A 62 -17.62 -3.37 -10.06
C TYR A 62 -17.34 -1.96 -10.59
N GLU A 63 -17.71 -0.94 -9.82
CA GLU A 63 -17.49 0.46 -10.19
C GLU A 63 -16.00 0.83 -10.24
N THR A 64 -15.19 0.28 -9.37
CA THR A 64 -13.74 0.49 -9.36
C THR A 64 -13.11 -0.08 -10.62
N TRP A 65 -13.47 -1.30 -11.02
CA TRP A 65 -13.03 -1.87 -12.28
C TRP A 65 -13.36 -0.98 -13.48
N LYS A 66 -14.60 -0.46 -13.52
CA LYS A 66 -15.08 0.36 -14.64
C LYS A 66 -14.44 1.76 -14.66
N LYS A 67 -14.46 2.48 -13.53
CA LYS A 67 -14.07 3.90 -13.49
C LYS A 67 -12.55 4.09 -13.33
N LYS A 68 -11.91 3.30 -12.46
CA LYS A 68 -10.50 3.49 -12.15
C LYS A 68 -9.58 2.71 -13.10
N PHE A 69 -9.96 1.48 -13.44
CA PHE A 69 -9.12 0.60 -14.25
C PHE A 69 -9.55 0.48 -15.73
N GLY A 70 -10.65 1.11 -16.13
CA GLY A 70 -11.16 1.02 -17.51
C GLY A 70 -11.49 -0.41 -17.94
N ARG A 71 -11.83 -1.27 -16.98
CA ARG A 71 -12.14 -2.68 -17.20
C ARG A 71 -13.61 -2.98 -16.90
N GLN A 72 -14.17 -3.94 -17.62
CA GLN A 72 -15.56 -4.36 -17.48
C GLN A 72 -15.63 -5.76 -16.92
N VAL A 73 -16.44 -5.96 -15.86
CA VAL A 73 -16.74 -7.31 -15.35
C VAL A 73 -17.55 -8.08 -16.40
N ASN A 74 -17.12 -9.30 -16.71
CA ASN A 74 -17.73 -10.15 -17.72
C ASN A 74 -19.15 -10.57 -17.31
N LYS A 75 -20.04 -10.69 -18.29
CA LYS A 75 -21.43 -11.09 -18.04
C LYS A 75 -21.49 -12.53 -17.51
N GLY A 76 -22.20 -12.72 -16.41
CA GLY A 76 -22.41 -14.05 -15.81
C GLY A 76 -21.41 -14.41 -14.72
N GLU A 77 -20.40 -13.57 -14.47
CA GLU A 77 -19.43 -13.80 -13.39
C GLU A 77 -20.08 -13.75 -12.00
N LYS A 78 -19.62 -14.64 -11.12
CA LYS A 78 -20.08 -14.69 -9.73
C LYS A 78 -19.21 -13.78 -8.88
N ALA A 79 -19.84 -12.86 -8.15
CA ALA A 79 -19.15 -11.96 -7.25
C ALA A 79 -18.57 -12.73 -6.04
N ILE A 80 -17.38 -12.34 -5.61
CA ILE A 80 -16.78 -12.70 -4.34
C ILE A 80 -17.40 -11.78 -3.28
N LYS A 81 -17.94 -12.34 -2.21
CA LYS A 81 -18.58 -11.59 -1.13
C LYS A 81 -17.60 -11.33 -0.01
N ILE A 82 -17.44 -10.07 0.35
CA ILE A 82 -16.58 -9.62 1.44
C ILE A 82 -17.37 -8.76 2.43
N LEU A 83 -16.79 -8.50 3.61
CA LEU A 83 -17.34 -7.63 4.63
C LEU A 83 -16.75 -6.22 4.49
N ALA A 84 -17.58 -5.25 4.12
CA ALA A 84 -17.18 -3.85 4.05
C ALA A 84 -17.73 -3.07 5.24
N PRO A 85 -16.99 -2.08 5.78
CA PRO A 85 -17.46 -1.20 6.84
C PRO A 85 -18.75 -0.48 6.42
N ALA A 86 -19.67 -0.35 7.36
CA ALA A 86 -20.91 0.40 7.19
C ALA A 86 -21.33 1.01 8.53
N PRO A 87 -20.48 1.82 9.18
CA PRO A 87 -20.80 2.43 10.46
C PRO A 87 -22.04 3.31 10.32
N TYR A 88 -22.84 3.38 11.37
CA TYR A 88 -24.00 4.27 11.42
C TYR A 88 -24.03 5.04 12.72
N LYS A 89 -24.55 6.25 12.64
CA LYS A 89 -24.73 7.13 13.79
C LYS A 89 -26.09 6.87 14.44
N THR A 90 -26.12 6.84 15.75
CA THR A 90 -27.33 6.75 16.55
C THR A 90 -27.19 7.60 17.80
N LYS A 91 -28.30 8.07 18.33
CA LYS A 91 -28.32 8.78 19.61
C LYS A 91 -28.47 7.75 20.72
N LYS A 92 -27.62 7.85 21.73
CA LYS A 92 -27.73 7.09 22.98
C LYS A 92 -27.79 8.05 24.15
N GLU A 93 -28.67 7.76 25.09
CA GLU A 93 -28.63 8.40 26.40
C GLU A 93 -27.43 7.85 27.17
N MET A 94 -26.51 8.74 27.56
CA MET A 94 -25.34 8.41 28.37
C MET A 94 -25.40 9.19 29.67
N GLU A 95 -24.94 8.54 30.75
CA GLU A 95 -24.86 9.20 32.06
C GLU A 95 -23.80 10.31 32.02
N VAL A 96 -24.15 11.49 32.52
CA VAL A 96 -23.19 12.59 32.66
C VAL A 96 -22.29 12.29 33.84
N ILE A 97 -20.99 12.15 33.57
CA ILE A 97 -19.97 11.87 34.58
C ILE A 97 -19.37 13.19 35.07
N ASP A 98 -19.40 13.41 36.38
CA ASP A 98 -18.73 14.54 37.02
C ASP A 98 -17.20 14.39 36.84
N GLN A 99 -16.55 15.42 36.27
CA GLN A 99 -15.12 15.37 35.89
C GLN A 99 -14.18 15.35 37.11
N ILE A 100 -14.67 15.74 38.30
CA ILE A 100 -13.83 15.78 39.52
C ILE A 100 -13.95 14.46 40.29
N THR A 101 -15.19 13.97 40.44
CA THR A 101 -15.48 12.79 41.26
C THR A 101 -15.48 11.49 40.45
N HIS A 102 -15.47 11.57 39.11
CA HIS A 102 -15.61 10.45 38.17
C HIS A 102 -16.86 9.57 38.43
N LYS A 103 -17.91 10.15 39.02
CA LYS A 103 -19.17 9.47 39.33
C LYS A 103 -20.32 10.06 38.51
N PRO A 104 -21.37 9.26 38.23
CA PRO A 104 -22.57 9.78 37.57
C PRO A 104 -23.19 10.93 38.36
N MET A 105 -23.44 12.04 37.67
CA MET A 105 -24.17 13.18 38.27
C MET A 105 -25.61 12.80 38.60
N LYS A 106 -26.06 13.17 39.79
CA LYS A 106 -27.40 12.90 40.25
C LYS A 106 -28.22 14.19 40.41
N ARG A 107 -29.47 14.13 40.04
CA ARG A 107 -30.44 15.20 40.32
C ARG A 107 -30.81 15.19 41.80
N PRO A 108 -31.46 16.28 42.32
CA PRO A 108 -31.89 16.33 43.71
C PRO A 108 -32.90 15.24 44.12
N ASP A 109 -33.60 14.66 43.14
CA ASP A 109 -34.54 13.54 43.35
C ASP A 109 -33.84 12.15 43.34
N GLY A 110 -32.51 12.12 43.22
CA GLY A 110 -31.70 10.90 43.21
C GLY A 110 -31.56 10.23 41.83
N SER A 111 -32.26 10.72 40.80
CA SER A 111 -32.12 10.20 39.44
C SER A 111 -30.78 10.62 38.82
N THR A 112 -30.21 9.78 37.94
CA THR A 112 -28.99 10.09 37.20
C THR A 112 -29.28 11.10 36.09
N VAL A 113 -28.39 12.08 35.93
CA VAL A 113 -28.47 13.02 34.81
C VAL A 113 -27.97 12.29 33.57
N THR A 114 -28.82 12.23 32.54
CA THR A 114 -28.46 11.68 31.22
C THR A 114 -28.49 12.78 30.17
N GLU A 115 -27.61 12.65 29.17
CA GLU A 115 -27.63 13.47 27.95
C GLU A 115 -27.67 12.58 26.70
N GLU A 116 -28.32 13.08 25.64
CA GLU A 116 -28.27 12.41 24.32
C GLU A 116 -26.95 12.70 23.64
N VAL A 117 -26.11 11.67 23.50
CA VAL A 117 -24.84 11.74 22.77
C VAL A 117 -24.97 10.99 21.45
N GLU A 118 -24.54 11.60 20.36
CA GLU A 118 -24.44 10.92 19.08
C GLU A 118 -23.23 9.98 19.11
N VAL A 119 -23.48 8.68 19.02
CA VAL A 119 -22.45 7.65 18.99
C VAL A 119 -22.42 6.95 17.63
N THR A 120 -21.22 6.71 17.12
CA THR A 120 -21.03 5.94 15.89
C THR A 120 -20.92 4.46 16.25
N ILE A 121 -21.86 3.65 15.77
CA ILE A 121 -21.84 2.20 15.97
C ILE A 121 -21.15 1.55 14.76
N PRO A 122 -20.06 0.80 14.98
CA PRO A 122 -19.44 0.03 13.92
C PRO A 122 -20.41 -1.06 13.43
N ALA A 123 -20.53 -1.16 12.12
CA ALA A 123 -21.34 -2.18 11.46
C ALA A 123 -20.70 -2.58 10.13
N PHE A 124 -21.11 -3.72 9.62
CA PHE A 124 -20.63 -4.25 8.36
C PHE A 124 -21.77 -4.49 7.37
N ARG A 125 -21.43 -4.41 6.10
CA ARG A 125 -22.32 -4.83 5.00
C ARG A 125 -21.57 -5.80 4.10
N VAL A 126 -22.31 -6.68 3.44
CA VAL A 126 -21.73 -7.51 2.37
C VAL A 126 -21.48 -6.63 1.15
N ALA A 127 -20.25 -6.67 0.63
CA ALA A 127 -19.86 -6.03 -0.61
C ALA A 127 -19.46 -7.11 -1.63
N ASN A 128 -19.72 -6.83 -2.90
CA ASN A 128 -19.37 -7.69 -4.02
C ASN A 128 -18.11 -7.17 -4.69
N VAL A 129 -17.10 -8.02 -4.80
CA VAL A 129 -15.87 -7.76 -5.54
C VAL A 129 -15.66 -8.83 -6.61
N PHE A 130 -14.83 -8.54 -7.59
CA PHE A 130 -14.53 -9.43 -8.71
C PHE A 130 -13.02 -9.46 -8.91
N ASP A 131 -12.48 -10.63 -9.23
CA ASP A 131 -11.06 -10.77 -9.58
C ASP A 131 -10.78 -10.25 -10.99
N ILE A 132 -9.54 -9.86 -11.27
CA ILE A 132 -9.11 -9.38 -12.59
C ILE A 132 -9.43 -10.39 -13.70
N ALA A 133 -9.31 -11.71 -13.43
CA ALA A 133 -9.64 -12.76 -14.39
C ALA A 133 -11.12 -12.79 -14.77
N GLN A 134 -11.98 -12.19 -13.95
CA GLN A 134 -13.41 -12.03 -14.22
C GLN A 134 -13.73 -10.74 -15.00
N THR A 135 -12.70 -10.02 -15.50
CA THR A 135 -12.85 -8.74 -16.17
C THR A 135 -12.16 -8.71 -17.52
N SER A 136 -12.64 -7.87 -18.43
CA SER A 136 -12.03 -7.58 -19.74
C SER A 136 -11.73 -6.09 -19.86
N GLY A 137 -10.65 -5.71 -20.56
CA GLY A 137 -10.24 -4.31 -20.75
C GLY A 137 -8.73 -4.14 -20.79
N ARG A 138 -8.24 -2.94 -20.53
CA ARG A 138 -6.81 -2.62 -20.59
C ARG A 138 -5.99 -3.51 -19.63
N PRO A 139 -4.74 -3.90 -20.01
CA PRO A 139 -3.79 -4.50 -19.08
C PRO A 139 -3.59 -3.58 -17.88
N LEU A 140 -3.40 -4.14 -16.70
CA LEU A 140 -3.00 -3.36 -15.54
C LEU A 140 -1.49 -3.23 -15.51
N PRO A 141 -0.94 -2.08 -15.07
CA PRO A 141 0.49 -1.98 -14.81
C PRO A 141 0.89 -3.03 -13.76
N THR A 142 2.00 -3.68 -13.97
CA THR A 142 2.70 -4.46 -12.94
C THR A 142 3.42 -3.48 -12.03
N LEU A 143 3.12 -3.51 -10.74
CA LEU A 143 3.75 -2.60 -9.77
C LEU A 143 5.21 -2.97 -9.51
N PHE A 144 5.54 -4.25 -9.60
CA PHE A 144 6.92 -4.75 -9.44
C PHE A 144 7.12 -5.96 -10.35
N ASP A 145 8.21 -6.00 -11.08
CA ASP A 145 8.79 -7.24 -11.59
C ASP A 145 9.38 -8.00 -10.39
N ASN A 146 9.45 -9.34 -10.48
CA ASN A 146 10.05 -10.14 -9.40
C ASN A 146 11.47 -9.60 -9.12
N ILE A 147 11.72 -9.25 -7.86
CA ILE A 147 13.04 -8.74 -7.42
C ILE A 147 14.08 -9.86 -7.46
N GLU A 148 13.64 -11.12 -7.46
CA GLU A 148 14.53 -12.27 -7.51
C GLU A 148 15.33 -12.32 -8.81
N GLY A 149 16.68 -12.28 -8.68
CA GLY A 149 17.60 -12.21 -9.81
C GLY A 149 17.85 -10.81 -10.39
N ASP A 150 17.17 -9.78 -9.88
CA ASP A 150 17.49 -8.38 -10.15
C ASP A 150 18.34 -7.79 -9.02
N VAL A 151 19.66 -7.77 -9.21
CA VAL A 151 20.63 -7.27 -8.21
C VAL A 151 20.28 -5.84 -7.77
N LYS A 152 19.93 -4.95 -8.70
CA LYS A 152 19.57 -3.56 -8.38
C LYS A 152 18.23 -3.48 -7.63
N GLY A 153 17.27 -4.30 -7.99
CA GLY A 153 15.99 -4.43 -7.29
C GLY A 153 16.18 -4.90 -5.86
N PHE A 154 17.05 -5.91 -5.64
CA PHE A 154 17.36 -6.39 -4.31
C PHE A 154 18.12 -5.34 -3.46
N GLU A 155 19.11 -4.67 -4.01
CA GLU A 155 19.84 -3.60 -3.29
C GLU A 155 18.90 -2.48 -2.84
N ARG A 156 17.96 -2.08 -3.70
CA ARG A 156 16.95 -1.06 -3.41
C ARG A 156 15.97 -1.52 -2.33
N PHE A 157 15.50 -2.76 -2.44
CA PHE A 157 14.67 -3.41 -1.43
C PHE A 157 15.39 -3.46 -0.07
N PHE A 158 16.61 -3.97 -0.02
CA PHE A 158 17.37 -4.10 1.23
C PHE A 158 17.67 -2.74 1.86
N ARG A 159 18.00 -1.72 1.05
CA ARG A 159 18.17 -0.34 1.50
C ARG A 159 16.86 0.20 2.09
N ALA A 160 15.73 -0.02 1.43
CA ALA A 160 14.43 0.38 1.94
C ALA A 160 14.12 -0.29 3.28
N VAL A 161 14.35 -1.60 3.41
CA VAL A 161 14.17 -2.34 4.68
C VAL A 161 15.07 -1.77 5.78
N LYS A 162 16.34 -1.46 5.45
CA LYS A 162 17.28 -0.86 6.40
C LYS A 162 16.80 0.50 6.90
N ASP A 163 16.26 1.33 6.00
CA ASP A 163 15.79 2.67 6.31
C ASP A 163 14.51 2.68 7.16
N ILE A 164 13.62 1.70 6.98
CA ILE A 164 12.37 1.57 7.78
C ILE A 164 12.54 0.80 9.08
N SER A 165 13.67 0.13 9.27
CA SER A 165 13.93 -0.66 10.47
C SER A 165 13.91 0.21 11.73
N PRO A 166 13.23 -0.22 12.81
CA PRO A 166 13.21 0.55 14.07
C PRO A 166 14.56 0.60 14.78
N VAL A 167 15.53 -0.25 14.35
CA VAL A 167 16.85 -0.37 14.96
C VAL A 167 17.92 -0.56 13.88
N PRO A 168 19.21 -0.25 14.16
CA PRO A 168 20.30 -0.47 13.22
C PRO A 168 20.43 -1.94 12.81
N ILE A 169 20.80 -2.18 11.54
CA ILE A 169 21.07 -3.50 10.97
C ILE A 169 22.54 -3.57 10.59
N GLU A 170 23.24 -4.59 11.09
CA GLU A 170 24.66 -4.84 10.88
C GLU A 170 24.89 -6.28 10.41
N PHE A 171 26.01 -6.53 9.69
CA PHE A 171 26.43 -7.87 9.29
C PHE A 171 27.52 -8.37 10.21
N GLU A 172 27.42 -9.62 10.63
CA GLU A 172 28.36 -10.28 11.53
C GLU A 172 28.71 -11.70 11.08
N GLN A 173 29.86 -12.22 11.53
CA GLN A 173 30.25 -13.62 11.34
C GLN A 173 29.47 -14.53 12.30
N LEU A 174 28.26 -14.92 11.88
CA LEU A 174 27.40 -15.83 12.65
C LEU A 174 27.57 -17.27 12.16
N THR A 175 27.58 -18.23 13.08
CA THR A 175 27.76 -19.66 12.76
C THR A 175 26.49 -20.48 12.94
N ASN A 176 25.57 -20.08 13.80
CA ASN A 176 24.43 -20.90 14.23
C ASN A 176 23.05 -20.31 13.88
N SER A 177 23.00 -19.11 13.35
CA SER A 177 21.76 -18.42 12.93
C SER A 177 21.97 -17.56 11.71
N ASP A 178 20.92 -17.27 10.99
CA ASP A 178 20.94 -16.33 9.86
C ASP A 178 20.86 -14.87 10.32
N GLY A 179 20.31 -14.63 11.51
CA GLY A 179 20.26 -13.33 12.16
C GLY A 179 19.77 -13.44 13.58
N TYR A 180 19.77 -12.32 14.30
CA TYR A 180 19.10 -12.16 15.59
C TYR A 180 18.83 -10.68 15.90
N TYR A 181 17.73 -10.42 16.58
CA TYR A 181 17.45 -9.14 17.20
C TYR A 181 18.00 -9.10 18.62
N HIS A 182 18.93 -8.17 18.90
CA HIS A 182 19.52 -8.01 20.22
C HIS A 182 18.69 -7.07 21.09
N GLN A 183 17.93 -7.63 22.04
CA GLN A 183 16.97 -6.89 22.86
C GLN A 183 17.58 -5.74 23.66
N THR A 184 18.80 -5.93 24.22
CA THR A 184 19.47 -4.93 25.07
C THR A 184 20.15 -3.85 24.22
N GLU A 185 20.90 -4.25 23.19
CA GLU A 185 21.65 -3.32 22.33
C GLU A 185 20.74 -2.62 21.31
N LYS A 186 19.49 -3.09 21.14
CA LYS A 186 18.54 -2.55 20.19
C LYS A 186 19.13 -2.48 18.77
N ARG A 187 19.65 -3.58 18.30
CA ARG A 187 20.18 -3.76 16.95
C ARG A 187 19.84 -5.14 16.39
N ILE A 188 19.89 -5.25 15.08
CA ILE A 188 19.77 -6.51 14.35
C ILE A 188 21.14 -6.88 13.80
N ALA A 189 21.55 -8.14 14.01
CA ALA A 189 22.72 -8.71 13.38
C ALA A 189 22.30 -9.75 12.36
N LEU A 190 22.87 -9.69 11.14
CA LEU A 190 22.67 -10.63 10.06
C LEU A 190 23.96 -11.36 9.74
N ARG A 191 23.86 -12.63 9.34
CA ARG A 191 25.03 -13.43 8.94
C ARG A 191 25.62 -12.93 7.64
N GLU A 192 26.94 -12.74 7.61
CA GLU A 192 27.65 -12.44 6.36
C GLU A 192 27.62 -13.61 5.37
N GLY A 193 27.63 -13.30 4.07
CA GLY A 193 27.75 -14.29 2.99
C GLY A 193 26.49 -15.09 2.70
N MET A 194 25.33 -14.66 3.19
CA MET A 194 24.04 -15.24 2.79
C MET A 194 23.67 -14.86 1.36
N SER A 195 22.86 -15.70 0.71
CA SER A 195 22.18 -15.32 -0.54
C SER A 195 21.18 -14.20 -0.31
N GLU A 196 20.79 -13.49 -1.39
CA GLU A 196 19.76 -12.44 -1.34
C GLU A 196 18.46 -12.92 -0.69
N ARG A 197 18.00 -14.12 -1.04
CA ARG A 197 16.82 -14.77 -0.44
C ARG A 197 16.95 -14.95 1.07
N GLN A 198 18.06 -15.50 1.50
CA GLN A 198 18.33 -15.72 2.93
C GLN A 198 18.41 -14.40 3.67
N THR A 199 19.08 -13.41 3.09
CA THR A 199 19.22 -12.07 3.68
C THR A 199 17.84 -11.39 3.78
N ALA A 200 17.01 -11.46 2.75
CA ALA A 200 15.66 -10.91 2.77
C ALA A 200 14.78 -11.56 3.85
N ALA A 201 14.76 -12.88 3.90
CA ALA A 201 13.98 -13.62 4.88
C ALA A 201 14.44 -13.31 6.31
N ALA A 202 15.76 -13.36 6.57
CA ALA A 202 16.33 -13.07 7.87
C ALA A 202 16.08 -11.63 8.31
N VAL A 203 16.30 -10.65 7.45
CA VAL A 203 16.12 -9.23 7.83
C VAL A 203 14.68 -8.91 8.17
N ILE A 204 13.70 -9.40 7.39
CA ILE A 204 12.28 -9.15 7.69
C ILE A 204 11.84 -9.89 8.96
N HIS A 205 12.35 -11.10 9.20
CA HIS A 205 12.11 -11.84 10.44
C HIS A 205 12.58 -11.04 11.66
N GLU A 206 13.82 -10.55 11.65
CA GLU A 206 14.38 -9.79 12.77
C GLU A 206 13.74 -8.39 12.92
N VAL A 207 13.39 -7.72 11.81
CA VAL A 207 12.60 -6.47 11.83
C VAL A 207 11.23 -6.72 12.46
N SER A 208 10.61 -7.87 12.21
CA SER A 208 9.33 -8.24 12.83
C SER A 208 9.46 -8.42 14.34
N HIS A 209 10.53 -9.07 14.82
CA HIS A 209 10.83 -9.14 16.25
C HIS A 209 11.09 -7.77 16.86
N ALA A 210 11.89 -6.94 16.20
CA ALA A 210 12.18 -5.58 16.70
C ALA A 210 10.93 -4.69 16.75
N THR A 211 9.96 -4.92 15.85
CA THR A 211 8.72 -4.14 15.77
C THR A 211 7.67 -4.60 16.77
N LEU A 212 7.47 -5.92 16.88
CA LEU A 212 6.34 -6.51 17.64
C LEU A 212 6.72 -7.05 19.01
N HIS A 213 7.95 -7.51 19.16
CA HIS A 213 8.38 -8.32 20.31
C HIS A 213 9.54 -7.66 21.06
N ALA A 214 9.75 -6.35 20.83
CA ALA A 214 10.73 -5.58 21.59
C ALA A 214 10.33 -5.52 23.07
N LEU A 215 11.26 -5.94 23.95
CA LEU A 215 11.06 -5.92 25.39
C LEU A 215 11.80 -4.73 26.02
N ASP A 216 11.19 -4.13 27.01
CA ASP A 216 11.90 -3.23 27.90
C ASP A 216 12.69 -4.06 28.91
N MET A 217 14.01 -4.10 28.75
CA MET A 217 14.90 -4.92 29.58
C MET A 217 15.06 -4.38 31.01
N GLU A 218 14.77 -3.09 31.24
CA GLU A 218 14.78 -2.50 32.60
C GLU A 218 13.50 -2.92 33.34
N HIS A 219 12.36 -3.08 32.65
CA HIS A 219 11.07 -3.49 33.20
C HIS A 219 10.58 -4.82 32.59
N LEU A 220 11.47 -5.80 32.47
CA LEU A 220 11.24 -7.05 31.74
C LEU A 220 9.96 -7.79 32.15
N GLN A 221 9.66 -7.87 33.45
CA GLN A 221 8.48 -8.59 33.96
C GLN A 221 7.18 -7.92 33.54
N GLU A 222 7.14 -6.60 33.52
CA GLU A 222 5.97 -5.81 33.09
C GLU A 222 5.81 -5.92 31.57
N SER A 223 6.90 -5.77 30.84
CA SER A 223 6.94 -5.87 29.38
C SER A 223 6.50 -7.25 28.88
N LEU A 224 6.95 -8.34 29.51
CA LEU A 224 6.48 -9.71 29.20
C LEU A 224 4.99 -9.90 29.49
N LYS A 225 4.50 -9.30 30.58
CA LYS A 225 3.08 -9.34 30.94
C LYS A 225 2.21 -8.55 29.97
N GLU A 226 2.66 -7.37 29.55
CA GLU A 226 1.99 -6.53 28.56
C GLU A 226 1.94 -7.21 27.18
N LEU A 227 3.06 -7.81 26.76
CA LEU A 227 3.13 -8.56 25.51
C LEU A 227 2.16 -9.74 25.49
N GLY A 228 2.00 -10.45 26.63
CA GLY A 228 1.03 -11.52 26.82
C GLY A 228 1.18 -12.72 25.87
N LYS A 229 2.34 -12.86 25.22
CA LYS A 229 2.62 -13.90 24.20
C LYS A 229 3.75 -14.82 24.66
N ASP A 230 3.64 -16.11 24.33
CA ASP A 230 4.75 -17.04 24.49
C ASP A 230 5.72 -16.96 23.30
N GLN A 231 6.94 -17.45 23.49
CA GLN A 231 7.98 -17.43 22.48
C GLN A 231 7.56 -18.10 21.18
N ARG A 232 6.78 -19.18 21.25
CA ARG A 232 6.30 -19.90 20.05
C ARG A 232 5.38 -19.03 19.21
N THR A 233 4.51 -18.25 19.84
CA THR A 233 3.62 -17.31 19.14
C THR A 233 4.44 -16.20 18.48
N MET A 234 5.47 -15.68 19.17
CA MET A 234 6.35 -14.65 18.61
C MET A 234 7.09 -15.15 17.37
N GLU A 235 7.61 -16.39 17.41
CA GLU A 235 8.27 -17.01 16.25
C GLU A 235 7.30 -17.24 15.08
N VAL A 236 6.07 -17.78 15.34
CA VAL A 236 5.05 -17.97 14.32
C VAL A 236 4.69 -16.66 13.63
N GLU A 237 4.52 -15.58 14.41
CA GLU A 237 4.20 -14.26 13.86
C GLU A 237 5.36 -13.71 13.02
N ALA A 238 6.58 -13.72 13.52
CA ALA A 238 7.74 -13.18 12.80
C ALA A 238 8.03 -13.96 11.50
N GLU A 239 7.99 -15.29 11.54
CA GLU A 239 8.21 -16.13 10.36
C GLU A 239 7.10 -15.94 9.31
N SER A 240 5.84 -15.85 9.77
CA SER A 240 4.71 -15.61 8.87
C SER A 240 4.76 -14.25 8.19
N ILE A 241 5.16 -13.19 8.93
CA ILE A 241 5.35 -11.85 8.38
C ILE A 241 6.47 -11.87 7.34
N ALA A 242 7.63 -12.48 7.67
CA ALA A 242 8.74 -12.60 6.74
C ALA A 242 8.32 -13.30 5.44
N TYR A 243 7.58 -14.40 5.55
CA TYR A 243 7.04 -15.10 4.39
C TYR A 243 6.11 -14.21 3.55
N VAL A 244 5.13 -13.53 4.17
CA VAL A 244 4.17 -12.68 3.46
C VAL A 244 4.86 -11.53 2.73
N VAL A 245 5.81 -10.86 3.40
CA VAL A 245 6.55 -9.73 2.81
C VAL A 245 7.42 -10.23 1.66
N CYS A 246 8.21 -11.28 1.84
CA CYS A 246 9.06 -11.83 0.79
C CYS A 246 8.25 -12.30 -0.42
N GLN A 247 7.13 -13.02 -0.20
CA GLN A 247 6.24 -13.44 -1.29
C GLN A 247 5.61 -12.26 -2.04
N HIS A 248 5.34 -11.13 -1.36
CA HIS A 248 4.83 -9.92 -2.02
C HIS A 248 5.83 -9.38 -3.05
N TYR A 249 7.12 -9.41 -2.74
CA TYR A 249 8.19 -8.97 -3.65
C TYR A 249 8.70 -10.06 -4.59
N GLY A 250 8.04 -11.22 -4.66
CA GLY A 250 8.45 -12.33 -5.51
C GLY A 250 9.73 -13.03 -5.05
N ILE A 251 10.13 -12.85 -3.80
CA ILE A 251 11.29 -13.51 -3.19
C ILE A 251 10.84 -14.84 -2.60
N GLU A 252 11.26 -15.96 -3.20
CA GLU A 252 10.96 -17.29 -2.68
C GLU A 252 11.88 -17.61 -1.49
N THR A 253 11.31 -17.76 -0.31
CA THR A 253 12.07 -18.01 0.94
C THR A 253 12.47 -19.47 1.15
N GLY A 254 12.27 -20.35 0.15
CA GLY A 254 12.54 -21.79 0.24
C GLY A 254 11.38 -22.57 0.88
N GLU A 255 11.60 -23.84 1.15
CA GLU A 255 10.63 -24.67 1.88
C GLU A 255 10.59 -24.25 3.36
N ASN A 256 9.84 -23.21 3.66
CA ASN A 256 9.49 -22.89 5.04
C ASN A 256 8.56 -23.99 5.56
N SER A 257 9.09 -24.82 6.41
CA SER A 257 8.30 -25.90 7.00
C SER A 257 7.39 -25.34 8.10
N PHE A 258 6.25 -24.80 7.72
CA PHE A 258 5.18 -24.47 8.67
C PHE A 258 4.55 -25.72 9.32
N GLY A 259 5.23 -26.88 9.24
CA GLY A 259 4.74 -28.15 9.81
C GLY A 259 4.49 -28.11 11.33
N TYR A 260 5.16 -27.18 12.04
CA TYR A 260 4.92 -26.99 13.47
C TYR A 260 3.66 -26.18 13.80
N ILE A 261 3.08 -25.46 12.82
CA ILE A 261 1.89 -24.62 13.00
C ILE A 261 0.68 -25.42 13.50
N ALA A 262 0.47 -26.62 12.94
CA ALA A 262 -0.60 -27.50 13.39
C ALA A 262 -0.45 -27.92 14.86
N MET A 263 0.79 -28.00 15.36
CA MET A 263 1.06 -28.32 16.78
C MET A 263 0.88 -27.08 17.66
N TRP A 264 1.35 -25.90 17.19
CA TRP A 264 1.18 -24.65 17.91
C TRP A 264 -0.29 -24.26 18.06
N SER A 265 -1.11 -24.46 17.01
CA SER A 265 -2.52 -24.06 16.99
C SER A 265 -3.44 -24.94 17.85
N LYS A 266 -3.04 -26.20 18.15
CA LYS A 266 -3.86 -27.15 18.91
C LYS A 266 -4.25 -26.67 20.31
N ASP A 267 -3.35 -25.96 20.96
CA ASP A 267 -3.52 -25.49 22.34
C ASP A 267 -4.07 -24.06 22.39
N ARG A 268 -4.45 -23.47 21.23
CA ARG A 268 -4.93 -22.10 21.12
C ARG A 268 -6.44 -22.02 20.97
N SER A 269 -7.03 -21.05 21.64
CA SER A 269 -8.42 -20.69 21.44
C SER A 269 -8.62 -20.00 20.07
N LEU A 270 -9.85 -20.03 19.55
CA LEU A 270 -10.17 -19.35 18.30
C LEU A 270 -9.85 -17.84 18.35
N PRO A 271 -10.15 -17.09 19.43
CA PRO A 271 -9.74 -15.69 19.54
C PRO A 271 -8.21 -15.47 19.48
N GLU A 272 -7.40 -16.34 20.08
CA GLU A 272 -5.94 -16.25 20.01
C GLU A 272 -5.44 -16.47 18.57
N LEU A 273 -5.99 -17.45 17.84
CA LEU A 273 -5.66 -17.70 16.44
C LEU A 273 -6.05 -16.49 15.56
N GLN A 274 -7.22 -15.92 15.78
CA GLN A 274 -7.68 -14.72 15.07
C GLN A 274 -6.80 -13.50 15.37
N ALA A 275 -6.37 -13.35 16.62
CA ALA A 275 -5.47 -12.26 17.03
C ALA A 275 -4.11 -12.36 16.34
N SER A 276 -3.51 -13.56 16.25
CA SER A 276 -2.25 -13.76 15.53
C SER A 276 -2.39 -13.52 14.04
N LEU A 277 -3.46 -13.99 13.38
CA LEU A 277 -3.70 -13.68 11.96
C LEU A 277 -3.85 -12.19 11.71
N LYS A 278 -4.50 -11.47 12.64
CA LYS A 278 -4.61 -10.01 12.58
C LYS A 278 -3.24 -9.35 12.68
N VAL A 279 -2.45 -9.71 13.68
CA VAL A 279 -1.10 -9.16 13.90
C VAL A 279 -0.21 -9.40 12.69
N ILE A 280 -0.17 -10.63 12.18
CA ILE A 280 0.62 -10.99 10.98
C ILE A 280 0.22 -10.10 9.81
N ARG A 281 -1.09 -10.00 9.51
CA ARG A 281 -1.58 -9.19 8.39
C ARG A 281 -1.28 -7.71 8.57
N ASP A 282 -1.55 -7.14 9.74
CA ASP A 282 -1.40 -5.71 10.00
C ASP A 282 0.06 -5.31 9.89
N THR A 283 0.97 -6.10 10.48
CA THR A 283 2.40 -5.83 10.45
C THR A 283 2.99 -6.04 9.07
N ALA A 284 2.63 -7.13 8.37
CA ALA A 284 3.09 -7.34 7.00
C ALA A 284 2.62 -6.21 6.07
N SER A 285 1.35 -5.77 6.19
CA SER A 285 0.82 -4.66 5.40
C SER A 285 1.52 -3.32 5.70
N ASP A 286 1.84 -3.05 6.97
CA ASP A 286 2.58 -1.85 7.36
C ASP A 286 4.02 -1.85 6.83
N ILE A 287 4.72 -2.99 6.98
CA ILE A 287 6.09 -3.17 6.46
C ILE A 287 6.11 -3.01 4.93
N ILE A 288 5.22 -3.70 4.20
CA ILE A 288 5.12 -3.59 2.74
C ILE A 288 4.84 -2.14 2.34
N GLY A 289 3.87 -1.48 2.97
CA GLY A 289 3.53 -0.09 2.67
C GLY A 289 4.71 0.87 2.85
N LYS A 290 5.48 0.70 3.93
CA LYS A 290 6.69 1.51 4.20
C LYS A 290 7.82 1.21 3.20
N ILE A 291 8.04 -0.06 2.86
CA ILE A 291 9.04 -0.44 1.85
C ILE A 291 8.66 0.14 0.50
N ASP A 292 7.40 0.01 0.06
CA ASP A 292 6.91 0.53 -1.21
C ASP A 292 7.05 2.06 -1.31
N GLU A 293 6.76 2.78 -0.22
CA GLU A 293 6.95 4.22 -0.15
C GLU A 293 8.44 4.57 -0.26
N ARG A 294 9.28 3.86 0.49
CA ARG A 294 10.73 4.12 0.47
C ARG A 294 11.40 3.76 -0.85
N ILE A 295 10.99 2.67 -1.50
CA ILE A 295 11.48 2.32 -2.85
C ILE A 295 11.14 3.43 -3.83
N ARG A 296 9.90 3.95 -3.82
CA ARG A 296 9.50 5.07 -4.69
C ARG A 296 10.35 6.34 -4.45
N GLU A 297 10.63 6.66 -3.19
CA GLU A 297 11.52 7.80 -2.86
C GLU A 297 12.94 7.57 -3.40
N LEU A 298 13.48 6.37 -3.23
CA LEU A 298 14.81 6.02 -3.75
C LEU A 298 14.87 6.09 -5.27
N GLU A 299 13.82 5.63 -5.96
CA GLU A 299 13.71 5.73 -7.42
C GLU A 299 13.66 7.17 -7.90
N LEU A 300 12.90 8.03 -7.21
CA LEU A 300 12.86 9.46 -7.52
C LEU A 300 14.22 10.14 -7.35
N VAL A 301 14.95 9.82 -6.29
CA VAL A 301 16.32 10.35 -6.07
C VAL A 301 17.26 9.87 -7.17
N GLU A 302 17.23 8.58 -7.52
CA GLU A 302 18.04 8.03 -8.62
C GLU A 302 17.71 8.67 -9.98
N GLU A 303 16.42 8.93 -10.25
CA GLU A 303 15.98 9.64 -11.47
C GLU A 303 16.49 11.08 -11.47
N MET A 304 16.40 11.80 -10.36
CA MET A 304 16.93 13.16 -10.23
C MET A 304 18.45 13.22 -10.41
N ASP A 305 19.20 12.27 -9.82
CA ASP A 305 20.65 12.20 -9.96
C ASP A 305 21.07 11.90 -11.43
N LYS A 306 20.37 10.99 -12.10
CA LYS A 306 20.59 10.69 -13.53
C LYS A 306 20.30 11.92 -14.39
N GLU A 307 19.19 12.60 -14.13
CA GLU A 307 18.84 13.81 -14.87
C GLU A 307 19.84 14.94 -14.62
N ASN A 308 20.26 15.16 -13.37
CA ASN A 308 21.28 16.13 -13.04
C ASN A 308 22.61 15.82 -13.75
N THR A 309 23.02 14.55 -13.78
CA THR A 309 24.21 14.10 -14.52
C THR A 309 24.06 14.37 -16.02
N LEU A 310 22.90 14.08 -16.61
CA LEU A 310 22.58 14.35 -18.01
C LEU A 310 22.66 15.85 -18.32
N LEU A 311 22.13 16.72 -17.45
CA LEU A 311 21.99 18.16 -17.75
C LEU A 311 23.25 18.98 -17.46
N THR A 312 24.10 18.53 -16.53
CA THR A 312 25.23 19.32 -15.99
C THR A 312 26.57 18.60 -16.05
N GLY A 313 26.60 17.36 -16.54
CA GLY A 313 27.83 16.56 -16.68
C GLY A 313 28.81 17.19 -17.68
N SER A 314 30.08 16.80 -17.62
CA SER A 314 31.11 17.23 -18.58
C SER A 314 31.17 16.36 -19.84
N GLU A 315 30.50 15.22 -19.84
CA GLU A 315 30.47 14.30 -20.97
C GLU A 315 29.23 14.56 -21.84
N SER A 316 29.39 14.38 -23.16
CA SER A 316 28.24 14.47 -24.05
C SER A 316 27.30 13.30 -23.81
N MET A 317 26.04 13.60 -23.53
CA MET A 317 25.01 12.63 -23.18
C MET A 317 23.71 12.91 -23.93
N TYR A 318 22.85 11.89 -23.98
CA TYR A 318 21.47 12.06 -24.42
C TYR A 318 20.49 11.44 -23.41
N GLY A 319 19.29 12.03 -23.34
CA GLY A 319 18.18 11.53 -22.52
C GLY A 319 16.92 11.37 -23.33
N ILE A 320 16.14 10.33 -23.03
CA ILE A 320 14.83 10.11 -23.62
C ILE A 320 13.77 10.39 -22.58
N TYR A 321 12.87 11.28 -22.90
CA TYR A 321 11.74 11.69 -22.07
C TYR A 321 10.44 11.24 -22.72
N GLN A 322 9.59 10.60 -21.93
CA GLN A 322 8.25 10.18 -22.36
C GLN A 322 7.20 10.85 -21.47
N ILE A 323 6.00 11.06 -22.03
CA ILE A 323 4.90 11.71 -21.31
C ILE A 323 4.60 10.93 -20.04
N ALA A 324 4.56 11.65 -18.90
CA ALA A 324 4.23 11.07 -17.60
C ALA A 324 2.73 10.78 -17.50
N GLU A 325 2.39 9.60 -17.01
CA GLU A 325 0.99 9.21 -16.78
C GLU A 325 0.30 10.17 -15.81
N GLY A 326 -0.87 10.68 -16.19
CA GLY A 326 -1.65 11.64 -15.41
C GLY A 326 -1.17 13.08 -15.52
N SER A 327 -0.16 13.39 -16.34
CA SER A 327 0.23 14.77 -16.66
C SER A 327 -0.80 15.47 -17.55
N ALA A 328 -0.67 16.78 -17.73
CA ALA A 328 -1.52 17.54 -18.66
C ALA A 328 -1.37 17.08 -20.11
N MET A 329 -0.23 16.48 -20.46
CA MET A 329 0.07 15.97 -21.79
C MET A 329 -0.37 14.52 -22.03
N ASP A 330 -0.85 13.78 -21.02
CA ASP A 330 -1.20 12.35 -21.11
C ASP A 330 -2.21 12.05 -22.23
N ALA A 331 -3.24 12.90 -22.38
CA ALA A 331 -4.23 12.77 -23.45
C ALA A 331 -3.68 13.06 -24.86
N PHE A 332 -2.48 13.61 -24.98
CA PHE A 332 -1.80 14.02 -26.21
C PHE A 332 -0.64 13.11 -26.61
N ALA A 333 -0.51 11.98 -25.92
CA ALA A 333 0.46 10.95 -26.28
C ALA A 333 0.28 10.52 -27.75
N PHE A 334 1.41 10.40 -28.47
CA PHE A 334 1.48 10.06 -29.88
C PHE A 334 0.93 11.12 -30.86
N MET A 335 0.72 12.36 -30.40
CA MET A 335 0.28 13.46 -31.26
C MET A 335 1.48 14.29 -31.75
N GLY A 336 1.39 14.85 -32.97
CA GLY A 336 2.42 15.75 -33.51
C GLY A 336 2.41 17.09 -32.81
N LEU A 337 3.58 17.77 -32.78
CA LEU A 337 3.76 19.04 -32.08
C LEU A 337 2.78 20.13 -32.56
N ASP A 338 2.53 20.22 -33.86
CA ASP A 338 1.61 21.22 -34.44
C ASP A 338 0.21 21.08 -33.82
N PHE A 339 -0.27 19.84 -33.64
CA PHE A 339 -1.57 19.58 -33.02
C PHE A 339 -1.59 20.00 -31.55
N VAL A 340 -0.50 19.73 -30.81
CA VAL A 340 -0.38 20.14 -29.38
C VAL A 340 -0.39 21.67 -29.27
N GLU A 341 0.37 22.36 -30.11
CA GLU A 341 0.42 23.82 -30.17
C GLU A 341 -0.92 24.45 -30.55
N GLU A 342 -1.68 23.85 -31.48
CA GLU A 342 -3.04 24.26 -31.88
C GLU A 342 -4.04 24.17 -30.71
N GLN A 343 -3.84 23.25 -29.77
CA GLN A 343 -4.67 23.16 -28.57
C GLN A 343 -4.24 24.16 -27.46
N GLY A 344 -3.25 25.01 -27.73
CA GLY A 344 -2.75 26.00 -26.77
C GLY A 344 -1.91 25.39 -25.66
N LEU A 345 -1.33 24.20 -25.89
CA LEU A 345 -0.45 23.53 -24.93
C LEU A 345 1.01 23.73 -25.31
N THR A 346 1.83 23.88 -24.30
CA THR A 346 3.29 23.98 -24.42
C THR A 346 3.94 22.72 -23.86
N VAL A 347 4.92 22.19 -24.58
CA VAL A 347 5.69 21.02 -24.16
C VAL A 347 6.74 21.46 -23.14
N CYS A 348 6.59 21.04 -21.89
CA CYS A 348 7.50 21.36 -20.79
C CYS A 348 7.93 20.12 -20.02
N ARG A 349 9.10 20.20 -19.36
CA ARG A 349 9.75 19.11 -18.64
C ARG A 349 8.83 18.45 -17.60
N GLU A 350 7.98 19.21 -16.95
CA GLU A 350 7.09 18.77 -15.89
C GLU A 350 6.07 17.70 -16.32
N ASP A 351 5.76 17.66 -17.61
CA ASP A 351 4.83 16.66 -18.17
C ASP A 351 5.50 15.35 -18.59
N TYR A 352 6.81 15.25 -18.43
CA TYR A 352 7.61 14.14 -18.94
C TYR A 352 8.40 13.44 -17.84
N ARG A 353 8.71 12.17 -18.07
CA ARG A 353 9.59 11.37 -17.24
C ARG A 353 10.82 10.97 -18.05
N LEU A 354 12.03 11.11 -17.46
CA LEU A 354 13.26 10.59 -18.03
C LEU A 354 13.24 9.06 -17.94
N VAL A 355 13.18 8.38 -19.10
CA VAL A 355 13.10 6.91 -19.17
C VAL A 355 14.43 6.26 -19.53
N TYR A 356 15.38 7.05 -20.05
CA TYR A 356 16.73 6.61 -20.38
C TYR A 356 17.71 7.78 -20.44
N SER A 357 18.96 7.54 -20.03
CA SER A 357 20.08 8.42 -20.31
C SER A 357 21.31 7.61 -20.70
N GLY A 358 22.08 8.08 -21.65
CA GLY A 358 23.28 7.40 -22.15
C GLY A 358 24.32 8.37 -22.68
N ILE A 359 25.54 7.86 -22.86
CA ILE A 359 26.64 8.63 -23.44
C ILE A 359 26.35 8.84 -24.93
N LEU A 360 26.52 10.07 -25.41
CA LEU A 360 26.39 10.43 -26.82
C LEU A 360 27.75 10.20 -27.53
N GLY A 361 27.79 9.22 -28.43
CA GLY A 361 28.96 8.99 -29.26
C GLY A 361 29.11 10.05 -30.35
N PRO A 362 30.32 10.23 -30.92
CA PRO A 362 30.59 11.23 -31.96
C PRO A 362 29.81 11.00 -33.26
N GLU A 363 29.38 9.77 -33.52
CA GLU A 363 28.61 9.36 -34.71
C GLU A 363 27.10 9.26 -34.44
N ASP A 364 26.64 9.47 -33.17
CA ASP A 364 25.25 9.37 -32.82
C ASP A 364 24.45 10.58 -33.37
N THR A 365 23.35 10.28 -34.04
CA THR A 365 22.41 11.25 -34.58
C THR A 365 21.04 11.02 -33.97
N LEU A 366 20.14 11.99 -34.05
CA LEU A 366 18.76 11.86 -33.59
C LEU A 366 18.03 10.68 -34.26
N GLU A 367 18.28 10.51 -35.57
CA GLU A 367 17.74 9.40 -36.36
C GLU A 367 18.34 8.05 -35.92
N GLY A 368 19.65 7.99 -35.62
CA GLY A 368 20.31 6.80 -35.09
C GLY A 368 19.80 6.41 -33.71
N ILE A 369 19.57 7.38 -32.83
CA ILE A 369 18.94 7.18 -31.52
C ILE A 369 17.51 6.65 -31.72
N TYR A 370 16.73 7.23 -32.64
CA TYR A 370 15.38 6.76 -32.94
C TYR A 370 15.38 5.30 -33.43
N GLU A 371 16.29 4.95 -34.33
CA GLU A 371 16.43 3.59 -34.87
C GLU A 371 16.80 2.60 -33.74
N LYS A 372 17.81 2.93 -32.93
CA LYS A 372 18.28 2.13 -31.80
C LYS A 372 17.11 1.78 -30.83
N PHE A 373 16.31 2.76 -30.43
CA PHE A 373 15.23 2.53 -29.46
C PHE A 373 13.95 1.93 -30.06
N ASN A 374 13.90 1.75 -31.37
CA ASN A 374 12.82 1.03 -32.05
C ASN A 374 13.23 -0.39 -32.49
N LEU A 375 14.51 -0.65 -32.80
CA LEU A 375 14.97 -1.93 -33.33
C LEU A 375 15.81 -2.73 -32.32
N GLU A 376 16.70 -2.08 -31.57
CA GLU A 376 17.70 -2.72 -30.70
C GLU A 376 17.73 -2.03 -29.32
N ARG A 377 16.63 -2.11 -28.59
CA ARG A 377 16.50 -1.42 -27.31
C ARG A 377 17.52 -1.90 -26.28
N PRO A 378 18.19 -0.98 -25.56
CA PRO A 378 19.02 -1.34 -24.41
C PRO A 378 18.21 -2.11 -23.34
N GLU A 379 18.83 -3.06 -22.66
CA GLU A 379 18.17 -3.88 -21.61
C GLU A 379 17.68 -3.04 -20.42
N ASP A 380 18.35 -1.91 -20.14
CA ASP A 380 18.02 -0.99 -19.07
C ASP A 380 17.01 0.09 -19.47
N PHE A 381 16.50 0.07 -20.71
CA PHE A 381 15.46 0.99 -21.17
C PHE A 381 14.09 0.58 -20.63
N ARG A 382 13.47 1.45 -19.85
CA ARG A 382 12.20 1.20 -19.16
C ARG A 382 10.96 1.77 -19.86
N GLY A 383 11.13 2.47 -20.98
CA GLY A 383 10.04 3.12 -21.72
C GLY A 383 9.44 2.28 -22.85
N HIS A 384 8.40 2.82 -23.50
CA HIS A 384 7.93 2.32 -24.79
C HIS A 384 8.88 2.71 -25.92
N SER A 385 8.79 2.07 -27.10
CA SER A 385 9.55 2.45 -28.30
C SER A 385 9.51 3.95 -28.51
N LEU A 386 10.62 4.57 -28.89
CA LEU A 386 10.69 6.00 -29.16
C LEU A 386 9.66 6.37 -30.22
N SER A 387 8.72 7.23 -29.89
CA SER A 387 7.51 7.50 -30.67
C SER A 387 7.22 8.99 -30.76
N VAL A 388 6.30 9.36 -31.65
CA VAL A 388 5.78 10.73 -31.72
C VAL A 388 5.28 11.15 -30.34
N SER A 389 5.57 12.36 -29.93
CA SER A 389 5.40 13.01 -28.65
C SER A 389 6.54 12.83 -27.64
N ASP A 390 7.45 11.88 -27.84
CA ASP A 390 8.61 11.74 -26.99
C ASP A 390 9.61 12.90 -27.22
N VAL A 391 10.49 13.13 -26.28
CA VAL A 391 11.51 14.17 -26.38
C VAL A 391 12.90 13.54 -26.22
N VAL A 392 13.79 13.78 -27.15
CA VAL A 392 15.21 13.47 -27.06
C VAL A 392 15.97 14.74 -26.68
N LEU A 393 16.59 14.73 -25.50
CA LEU A 393 17.45 15.79 -25.03
C LEU A 393 18.91 15.41 -25.32
N ILE A 394 19.65 16.32 -25.89
CA ILE A 394 21.09 16.19 -26.15
C ILE A 394 21.81 17.20 -25.26
N HIS A 395 22.77 16.72 -24.49
CA HIS A 395 23.77 17.50 -23.78
C HIS A 395 25.13 17.31 -24.50
N ASP A 396 25.72 18.39 -24.99
CA ASP A 396 26.97 18.33 -25.76
C ASP A 396 28.23 18.65 -24.91
N GLY A 397 28.08 18.66 -23.57
CA GLY A 397 29.11 19.05 -22.61
C GLY A 397 29.05 20.52 -22.20
N GLU A 398 28.31 21.36 -22.91
CA GLU A 398 28.13 22.80 -22.61
C GLU A 398 26.65 23.22 -22.61
N GLN A 399 25.87 22.70 -23.54
CA GLN A 399 24.48 23.10 -23.76
C GLN A 399 23.52 21.93 -23.84
N ASN A 400 22.29 22.20 -23.40
CA ASN A 400 21.19 21.28 -23.52
C ASN A 400 20.28 21.67 -24.69
N THR A 401 19.96 20.71 -25.57
CA THR A 401 19.01 20.90 -26.67
C THR A 401 17.96 19.80 -26.65
N ALA A 402 16.69 20.17 -26.59
CA ALA A 402 15.57 19.24 -26.58
C ALA A 402 14.93 19.15 -27.97
N HIS A 403 14.59 17.93 -28.37
CA HIS A 403 14.06 17.61 -29.70
C HIS A 403 12.79 16.74 -29.55
N TYR A 404 11.66 17.27 -29.93
CA TYR A 404 10.38 16.57 -29.97
C TYR A 404 10.35 15.62 -31.17
N VAL A 405 10.02 14.37 -30.94
CA VAL A 405 9.78 13.38 -31.99
C VAL A 405 8.45 13.71 -32.65
N ASN A 406 8.50 14.20 -33.89
CA ASN A 406 7.30 14.58 -34.63
C ASN A 406 6.93 13.52 -35.67
N SER A 407 5.77 13.68 -36.31
CA SER A 407 5.29 12.75 -37.38
C SER A 407 6.29 12.60 -38.53
N PHE A 408 7.11 13.61 -38.78
CA PHE A 408 8.22 13.58 -39.74
C PHE A 408 9.45 14.21 -39.11
N GLY A 409 10.39 13.37 -38.61
CA GLY A 409 11.65 13.82 -38.04
C GLY A 409 11.51 14.47 -36.66
N PHE A 410 12.39 15.41 -36.35
CA PHE A 410 12.51 16.03 -35.06
C PHE A 410 12.28 17.53 -35.13
N ARG A 411 11.63 18.10 -34.10
CA ARG A 411 11.47 19.55 -33.94
C ARG A 411 12.15 20.02 -32.68
N LYS A 412 13.09 20.97 -32.79
CA LYS A 412 13.79 21.55 -31.64
C LYS A 412 12.82 22.35 -30.78
N LEU A 413 12.77 22.02 -29.49
CA LEU A 413 12.06 22.76 -28.46
C LEU A 413 13.00 23.81 -27.85
N ARG A 414 12.51 25.04 -27.66
CA ARG A 414 13.36 26.13 -27.13
C ARG A 414 13.40 26.19 -25.62
N ASP A 415 12.28 25.88 -24.99
CA ASP A 415 12.05 26.12 -23.57
C ASP A 415 11.61 24.88 -22.79
N PHE A 416 11.91 23.68 -23.30
CA PHE A 416 11.51 22.40 -22.68
C PHE A 416 11.91 22.28 -21.21
N LEU A 417 13.12 22.75 -20.84
CA LEU A 417 13.66 22.66 -19.49
C LEU A 417 13.15 23.77 -18.55
N LYS A 418 12.48 24.79 -19.08
CA LYS A 418 11.82 25.82 -18.26
C LYS A 418 10.50 25.30 -17.70
N GLY A 419 10.20 25.62 -16.45
CA GLY A 419 8.91 25.32 -15.86
C GLY A 419 7.76 26.03 -16.60
N ARG A 420 6.55 25.49 -16.51
CA ARG A 420 5.36 26.04 -17.19
C ARG A 420 5.11 27.50 -16.80
N ASP A 421 5.26 27.82 -15.53
CA ASP A 421 5.09 29.19 -15.02
C ASP A 421 6.16 30.17 -15.58
N GLU A 422 7.39 29.71 -15.76
CA GLU A 422 8.47 30.51 -16.34
C GLU A 422 8.25 30.77 -17.85
N GLN A 423 7.68 29.77 -18.57
CA GLN A 423 7.33 29.94 -19.99
C GLN A 423 6.22 31.00 -20.18
N VAL A 424 5.19 31.00 -19.33
CA VAL A 424 4.10 31.98 -19.36
C VAL A 424 4.59 33.38 -19.07
N ILE A 425 5.55 33.56 -18.16
CA ILE A 425 6.15 34.84 -17.84
C ILE A 425 6.95 35.39 -19.04
N ASP A 426 7.75 34.56 -19.70
CA ASP A 426 8.54 34.94 -20.88
C ASP A 426 7.63 35.35 -22.06
N GLU A 427 6.54 34.62 -22.32
CA GLU A 427 5.57 35.02 -23.35
C GLU A 427 4.88 36.35 -23.04
N SER A 428 4.52 36.59 -21.78
CA SER A 428 3.91 37.86 -21.35
C SER A 428 4.89 39.03 -21.45
N MET A 429 6.16 38.81 -21.09
CA MET A 429 7.21 39.83 -21.24
C MET A 429 7.54 40.13 -22.71
N THR A 430 7.53 39.09 -23.57
CA THR A 430 7.73 39.26 -25.01
C THR A 430 6.56 39.98 -25.66
N ALA A 431 5.32 39.71 -25.25
CA ALA A 431 4.13 40.45 -25.71
C ALA A 431 4.15 41.92 -25.25
N CYS A 432 4.61 42.19 -24.01
CA CYS A 432 4.78 43.57 -23.51
C CYS A 432 5.89 44.31 -24.23
N SER A 433 7.00 43.68 -24.60
CA SER A 433 8.12 44.33 -25.33
C SER A 433 7.78 44.65 -26.79
N ASN A 434 6.90 43.91 -27.43
CA ASN A 434 6.39 44.19 -28.78
C ASN A 434 5.26 45.21 -28.81
N GLY A 435 4.62 45.53 -27.67
CA GLY A 435 3.58 46.56 -27.53
C GLY A 435 4.07 47.94 -27.15
N ALA A 436 5.34 48.09 -26.76
CA ALA A 436 5.92 49.37 -26.29
C ALA A 436 6.60 50.15 -27.38
N LYS A 437 5.86 50.54 -28.46
CA LYS A 437 6.14 51.70 -29.27
C LYS A 437 4.97 52.65 -29.16
N HIS A 438 5.24 53.84 -28.55
CA HIS A 438 4.38 54.97 -28.29
C HIS A 438 3.51 54.91 -27.03
N ILE A 439 3.98 55.57 -25.98
CA ILE A 439 3.41 56.76 -25.38
C ILE A 439 4.38 57.22 -24.30
N THR A 440 4.99 58.41 -24.52
CA THR A 440 5.66 59.23 -23.53
C THR A 440 4.64 60.15 -22.87
N GLU A 441 4.94 60.45 -21.61
CA GLU A 441 4.50 61.59 -20.78
C GLU A 441 3.56 61.30 -19.61
N THR A 442 4.20 61.37 -18.44
CA THR A 442 3.89 62.12 -17.20
C THR A 442 2.56 61.91 -16.49
N GLU A 443 2.63 61.46 -15.24
CA GLU A 443 2.49 62.28 -14.04
C GLU A 443 2.65 61.49 -12.75
N HIS A 444 3.42 62.05 -11.84
CA HIS A 444 3.52 61.71 -10.43
C HIS A 444 2.20 61.97 -9.70
N LEU A 445 1.79 61.08 -8.76
CA LEU A 445 1.41 61.44 -7.38
C LEU A 445 0.74 60.27 -6.63
N GLY A 446 1.20 60.04 -5.41
CA GLY A 446 0.30 59.73 -4.32
C GLY A 446 0.46 58.37 -3.63
N THR A 447 1.18 58.38 -2.53
CA THR A 447 1.21 57.39 -1.46
C THR A 447 -0.18 57.00 -0.95
N GLY A 448 -0.44 55.71 -0.82
CA GLY A 448 -1.62 55.22 -0.10
C GLY A 448 -1.53 53.71 0.21
N ARG A 449 -1.22 53.39 1.46
CA ARG A 449 -1.30 52.04 1.99
C ARG A 449 -2.76 51.58 1.97
N VAL A 450 -3.04 50.45 1.32
CA VAL A 450 -4.28 49.69 1.53
C VAL A 450 -3.88 48.25 1.90
N LYS A 451 -4.37 47.82 3.06
CA LYS A 451 -4.37 46.42 3.49
C LYS A 451 -5.45 45.71 2.70
N GLU A 452 -5.10 44.82 1.83
CA GLU A 452 -6.08 43.85 1.28
C GLU A 452 -5.99 42.52 2.00
N THR A 453 -7.15 42.14 2.49
CA THR A 453 -7.44 40.84 3.08
C THR A 453 -7.73 39.87 1.95
N ILE A 454 -6.86 38.91 1.75
CA ILE A 454 -7.05 37.84 0.77
C ILE A 454 -8.13 36.90 1.33
N LYS A 455 -9.25 36.80 0.64
CA LYS A 455 -10.25 35.74 0.85
C LYS A 455 -9.86 34.52 0.01
N ASP A 456 -9.69 33.38 0.67
CA ASP A 456 -9.50 32.08 0.01
C ASP A 456 -10.71 31.71 -0.86
N PRO A 457 -10.49 31.17 -2.06
CA PRO A 457 -11.57 30.63 -2.88
C PRO A 457 -11.97 29.25 -2.33
N VAL A 458 -13.28 29.07 -2.24
CA VAL A 458 -13.96 27.84 -1.85
C VAL A 458 -13.63 26.73 -2.85
N HIS A 459 -12.92 25.69 -2.40
CA HIS A 459 -12.76 24.45 -3.16
C HIS A 459 -14.07 23.65 -3.14
N GLU A 460 -14.67 23.46 -4.27
CA GLU A 460 -15.67 22.41 -4.51
C GLU A 460 -15.01 21.06 -4.34
N LYS A 461 -15.50 20.29 -3.36
CA LYS A 461 -15.07 18.92 -3.11
C LYS A 461 -15.60 18.00 -4.21
N SER A 462 -14.75 17.55 -5.09
CA SER A 462 -15.02 16.35 -5.88
C SER A 462 -14.98 15.13 -4.96
N ASN A 463 -16.04 14.31 -4.99
CA ASN A 463 -16.13 13.06 -4.26
C ASN A 463 -15.20 12.00 -4.90
N ASP A 464 -13.93 12.02 -4.56
CA ASP A 464 -12.98 10.97 -4.90
C ASP A 464 -12.92 9.96 -3.74
N ILE A 465 -13.74 8.91 -3.81
CA ILE A 465 -13.72 7.78 -2.88
C ILE A 465 -12.75 6.74 -3.46
N GLY A 466 -11.45 7.08 -3.43
CA GLY A 466 -10.36 6.18 -3.78
C GLY A 466 -9.97 5.22 -2.64
N GLU A 467 -9.13 4.25 -2.94
CA GLU A 467 -8.58 3.26 -2.00
C GLU A 467 -8.01 3.85 -0.69
N ARG A 468 -7.58 5.12 -0.72
CA ARG A 468 -7.12 5.85 0.47
C ARG A 468 -8.21 5.99 1.53
N ASP A 469 -9.47 6.18 1.13
CA ASP A 469 -10.59 6.32 2.08
C ASP A 469 -10.99 4.97 2.68
N LEU A 470 -10.82 3.86 1.95
CA LEU A 470 -10.98 2.52 2.49
C LEU A 470 -9.90 2.20 3.52
N ASN A 471 -8.64 2.56 3.25
CA ASN A 471 -7.52 2.38 4.16
C ASN A 471 -7.55 3.37 5.34
N ALA A 472 -8.01 4.60 5.13
CA ALA A 472 -8.21 5.57 6.21
C ALA A 472 -9.36 5.14 7.14
N ALA A 473 -10.44 4.56 6.59
CA ALA A 473 -11.50 3.95 7.38
C ALA A 473 -11.02 2.73 8.17
N HIS A 474 -10.06 1.95 7.62
CA HIS A 474 -9.40 0.86 8.33
C HIS A 474 -8.51 1.35 9.49
N LYS A 475 -7.86 2.52 9.36
CA LYS A 475 -7.01 3.09 10.42
C LYS A 475 -7.79 3.82 11.52
N SER A 476 -8.94 4.41 11.19
CA SER A 476 -9.70 5.24 12.14
C SER A 476 -10.73 4.45 12.98
N VAL A 477 -11.11 3.26 12.56
CA VAL A 477 -12.00 2.37 13.30
C VAL A 477 -11.29 1.04 13.36
N GLY A 478 -11.01 0.51 14.54
CA GLY A 478 -10.45 -0.84 14.73
C GLY A 478 -11.41 -1.88 14.15
N LEU A 479 -11.34 -2.06 12.81
CA LEU A 479 -12.29 -2.83 12.00
C LEU A 479 -12.31 -4.32 12.32
N ASP A 480 -11.32 -4.77 13.08
CA ASP A 480 -11.22 -6.13 13.54
C ASP A 480 -11.77 -6.34 14.96
N GLU A 481 -12.16 -5.26 15.64
CA GLU A 481 -12.87 -5.34 16.90
C GLU A 481 -14.39 -5.43 16.65
N LEU A 482 -14.86 -6.62 16.27
CA LEU A 482 -16.22 -7.01 16.65
C LEU A 482 -16.16 -7.22 18.17
N PRO A 483 -16.97 -6.53 18.97
CA PRO A 483 -17.05 -6.86 20.38
C PRO A 483 -17.61 -8.28 20.50
N ASP A 484 -16.78 -9.23 20.94
CA ASP A 484 -17.19 -10.57 21.40
C ASP A 484 -18.22 -10.51 22.55
N ALA A 485 -18.61 -9.31 22.94
CA ALA A 485 -19.44 -9.03 24.13
C ALA A 485 -20.95 -9.15 23.93
N GLN A 486 -21.46 -9.50 22.74
CA GLN A 486 -22.92 -9.64 22.55
C GLN A 486 -23.40 -11.04 22.18
N ILE A 487 -22.57 -12.06 22.28
CA ILE A 487 -22.98 -13.45 22.27
C ILE A 487 -22.73 -14.08 23.66
N LYS A 488 -22.93 -13.35 24.73
CA LYS A 488 -23.01 -13.92 26.09
C LYS A 488 -24.40 -13.77 26.64
N ASP A 489 -24.85 -14.95 27.08
CA ASP A 489 -25.94 -15.21 28.00
C ASP A 489 -27.37 -15.14 27.48
N LYS A 490 -27.81 -16.30 26.97
CA LYS A 490 -29.08 -16.90 27.41
C LYS A 490 -29.05 -18.41 27.10
N SER A 491 -28.23 -19.21 27.77
CA SER A 491 -28.47 -20.64 27.93
C SER A 491 -27.40 -21.39 28.75
N ILE A 492 -27.05 -20.84 29.91
CA ILE A 492 -26.34 -21.67 30.90
C ILE A 492 -27.14 -21.58 32.18
N ASN A 493 -28.25 -22.31 32.24
CA ASN A 493 -28.76 -22.86 33.48
C ASN A 493 -29.57 -24.09 33.09
N GLU A 494 -29.17 -25.19 33.72
CA GLU A 494 -29.75 -26.55 33.70
C GLU A 494 -29.04 -27.60 32.82
N ARG A 495 -27.89 -28.09 33.32
CA ARG A 495 -27.49 -29.47 33.10
C ARG A 495 -27.53 -30.20 34.45
N PRO A 496 -28.40 -31.19 34.64
CA PRO A 496 -28.31 -32.06 35.79
C PRO A 496 -27.11 -32.99 35.69
N SER A 497 -26.43 -33.13 36.82
CA SER A 497 -25.19 -33.89 37.01
C SER A 497 -25.24 -35.31 36.44
N ARG A 498 -24.20 -35.70 35.68
CA ARG A 498 -24.00 -37.00 35.03
C ARG A 498 -23.79 -38.20 35.98
N GLU A 499 -23.96 -38.06 37.26
CA GLU A 499 -23.78 -39.15 38.23
C GLU A 499 -24.95 -40.11 38.40
N LYS A 500 -26.18 -39.70 38.04
CA LYS A 500 -27.36 -40.60 38.19
C LYS A 500 -27.65 -41.50 37.00
N ALA A 501 -26.90 -41.42 35.91
CA ALA A 501 -27.11 -42.26 34.71
C ALA A 501 -26.23 -43.52 34.67
N ARG A 502 -25.23 -43.66 35.55
CA ARG A 502 -24.36 -44.86 35.62
C ARG A 502 -24.94 -46.02 36.46
N HIS A 503 -25.79 -45.74 37.42
CA HIS A 503 -26.39 -46.79 38.25
C HIS A 503 -27.60 -47.48 37.63
N LYS A 504 -28.23 -46.95 36.60
CA LYS A 504 -29.39 -47.59 35.95
C LYS A 504 -29.04 -48.49 34.78
N ARG A 505 -27.77 -48.58 34.37
CA ARG A 505 -27.29 -49.50 33.32
C ARG A 505 -26.63 -50.78 33.87
N GLN A 506 -26.31 -50.86 35.16
CA GLN A 506 -25.74 -52.07 35.76
C GLN A 506 -26.79 -53.01 36.36
N SER A 507 -28.02 -52.54 36.63
CA SER A 507 -29.09 -53.40 37.14
C SER A 507 -29.88 -54.16 36.07
N LYS A 508 -29.69 -53.82 34.75
CA LYS A 508 -30.33 -54.54 33.63
C LYS A 508 -29.45 -55.60 32.96
N ARG A 509 -28.24 -55.86 33.49
CA ARG A 509 -27.32 -56.89 32.97
C ARG A 509 -27.18 -58.14 33.90
N LYS A 510 -27.98 -58.21 35.01
CA LYS A 510 -28.02 -59.34 35.91
C LYS A 510 -29.37 -60.13 35.89
N ALA A 511 -30.21 -59.84 34.90
CA ALA A 511 -31.48 -60.60 34.70
C ALA A 511 -31.65 -60.88 33.19
N ARG A 512 -30.69 -61.61 32.63
CA ARG A 512 -30.84 -62.48 31.45
C ARG A 512 -29.68 -63.49 31.47
#